data_a59b05f6813d019e57d2fc74ac9f35b5
#
_entry.id   a59b05f6813d019e57d2fc74ac9f35b5
#
_cell.length_a   1.000
_cell.length_b   1.000
_cell.length_c   1.000
_cell.angle_alpha   90.00
_cell.angle_beta   90.00
_cell.angle_gamma   90.00
#
_symmetry.space_group_name_H-M   'P 1'
#
loop_
_entity.id
_entity.type
_entity.pdbx_description
1 polymer ?
#
loop_
_entity_poly.entity_id
_entity_poly.type
_entity_poly.pdbx_seq_one_letter_code
_entity_poly.pdbx_strand_id
1 'polypeptide(L)'
;IKDLEGVVDPGKVTLEQVESNIVRCPDTEAAQRMIDLIEKIRNDGNSIGGVVECVARNVPKGLGEPVFDKLEADIAKGVMSLPASKGFEIGSGFGGTLLTGFEHNDEFYIDENGNTRTVTNRSGGIQGGIS
;
A
#
# COMPACT_ATOMS: atom_id res chain seq x y z
N ILE A 1 10.96 3.92 5.73
CA ILE A 1 12.16 4.65 6.18
C ILE A 1 13.32 3.67 6.23
N LYS A 2 14.27 3.70 5.30
CA LYS A 2 15.55 3.01 5.23
C LYS A 2 15.64 1.76 6.14
N ASP A 3 15.29 0.60 5.63
CA ASP A 3 15.37 -0.70 6.31
C ASP A 3 14.57 -0.85 7.63
N LEU A 4 13.70 0.14 7.95
CA LEU A 4 12.76 0.04 9.06
C LEU A 4 11.37 -0.23 8.50
N GLU A 5 10.90 -1.43 8.69
CA GLU A 5 9.55 -1.85 8.33
C GLU A 5 8.79 -2.24 9.60
N GLY A 6 7.51 -1.89 9.64
CA GLY A 6 6.58 -2.38 10.65
C GLY A 6 5.94 -3.68 10.17
N VAL A 7 5.74 -4.61 11.06
CA VAL A 7 4.99 -5.84 10.78
C VAL A 7 3.52 -5.59 11.08
N VAL A 8 2.75 -5.36 10.02
CA VAL A 8 1.32 -5.01 10.13
C VAL A 8 0.50 -5.98 9.29
N ASP A 9 -0.56 -6.51 9.86
CA ASP A 9 -1.58 -7.25 9.10
C ASP A 9 -2.58 -6.26 8.47
N PRO A 10 -2.54 -6.03 7.15
CA PRO A 10 -3.44 -5.08 6.49
C PRO A 10 -4.93 -5.41 6.69
N GLY A 11 -5.26 -6.67 6.99
CA GLY A 11 -6.62 -7.12 7.26
C GLY A 11 -7.16 -6.66 8.62
N LYS A 12 -6.29 -6.38 9.58
CA LYS A 12 -6.66 -6.12 10.98
C LYS A 12 -6.36 -4.71 11.47
N VAL A 13 -5.46 -4.00 10.80
CA VAL A 13 -5.08 -2.65 11.21
C VAL A 13 -6.29 -1.71 11.25
N THR A 14 -6.37 -0.88 12.29
CA THR A 14 -7.43 0.12 12.46
C THR A 14 -6.88 1.53 12.24
N LEU A 15 -7.76 2.46 11.89
CA LEU A 15 -7.39 3.87 11.75
C LEU A 15 -6.84 4.43 13.07
N GLU A 16 -7.40 4.05 14.22
CA GLU A 16 -6.92 4.45 15.53
C GLU A 16 -5.46 4.04 15.77
N GLN A 17 -5.09 2.81 15.38
CA GLN A 17 -3.70 2.35 15.45
C GLN A 17 -2.77 3.17 14.53
N VAL A 18 -3.22 3.50 13.33
CA VAL A 18 -2.47 4.33 12.39
C VAL A 18 -2.27 5.75 12.93
N GLU A 19 -3.31 6.36 13.50
CA GLU A 19 -3.27 7.73 14.04
C GLU A 19 -2.57 7.84 15.42
N SER A 20 -2.15 6.71 16.01
CA SER A 20 -1.56 6.69 17.37
C SER A 20 -0.19 7.38 17.47
N ASN A 21 0.48 7.64 16.35
CA ASN A 21 1.80 8.28 16.34
C ASN A 21 2.03 9.11 15.06
N ILE A 22 3.04 9.98 15.12
CA ILE A 22 3.31 10.97 14.06
C ILE A 22 3.82 10.36 12.75
N VAL A 23 4.37 9.15 12.78
CA VAL A 23 4.84 8.44 11.57
C VAL A 23 3.77 7.52 10.99
N ARG A 24 2.60 7.44 11.63
CA ARG A 24 1.45 6.66 11.20
C ARG A 24 1.76 5.18 10.99
N CYS A 25 2.65 4.63 11.80
CA CYS A 25 3.01 3.22 11.77
C CYS A 25 2.31 2.49 12.92
N PRO A 26 1.40 1.52 12.64
CA PRO A 26 0.66 0.80 13.67
C PRO A 26 1.55 -0.11 14.55
N ASP A 27 2.72 -0.51 14.08
CA ASP A 27 3.74 -1.20 14.86
C ASP A 27 4.48 -0.19 15.73
N THR A 28 4.24 -0.22 17.03
CA THR A 28 4.76 0.77 17.99
C THR A 28 6.28 0.74 18.14
N GLU A 29 6.90 -0.44 18.02
CA GLU A 29 8.37 -0.55 18.08
C GLU A 29 9.00 0.03 16.81
N ALA A 30 8.45 -0.31 15.64
CA ALA A 30 8.90 0.24 14.37
C ALA A 30 8.67 1.76 14.34
N ALA A 31 7.52 2.23 14.82
CA ALA A 31 7.20 3.65 14.92
C ALA A 31 8.25 4.41 15.75
N GLN A 32 8.64 3.89 16.91
CA GLN A 32 9.67 4.53 17.75
C GLN A 32 11.02 4.59 17.04
N ARG A 33 11.46 3.48 16.43
CA ARG A 33 12.71 3.47 15.65
C ARG A 33 12.68 4.45 14.47
N MET A 34 11.54 4.61 13.82
CA MET A 34 11.35 5.60 12.74
C MET A 34 11.47 7.03 13.26
N ILE A 35 10.84 7.33 14.39
CA ILE A 35 10.90 8.64 15.04
C ILE A 35 12.33 8.98 15.43
N ASP A 36 13.02 8.08 16.12
CA ASP A 36 14.40 8.27 16.55
C ASP A 36 15.34 8.54 15.36
N LEU A 37 15.16 7.79 14.26
CA LEU A 37 15.95 7.99 13.05
C LEU A 37 15.65 9.35 12.40
N ILE A 38 14.40 9.76 12.30
CA ILE A 38 14.00 11.06 11.75
C ILE A 38 14.61 12.20 12.57
N GLU A 39 14.54 12.11 13.90
CA GLU A 39 15.11 13.12 14.79
C GLU A 39 16.62 13.22 14.65
N LYS A 40 17.33 12.09 14.61
CA LYS A 40 18.76 12.05 14.37
C LYS A 40 19.14 12.73 13.07
N ILE A 41 18.49 12.34 11.97
CA ILE A 41 18.78 12.89 10.63
C ILE A 41 18.47 14.40 10.56
N ARG A 42 17.38 14.84 11.20
CA ARG A 42 17.03 16.25 11.30
C ARG A 42 18.08 17.05 12.09
N ASN A 43 18.59 16.51 13.19
CA ASN A 43 19.62 17.14 14.00
C ASN A 43 20.95 17.28 13.24
N ASP A 44 21.22 16.36 12.31
CA ASP A 44 22.36 16.43 11.38
C ASP A 44 22.14 17.43 10.21
N GLY A 45 21.02 18.16 10.22
CA GLY A 45 20.66 19.11 9.14
C GLY A 45 20.31 18.44 7.81
N ASN A 46 19.86 17.19 7.85
CA ASN A 46 19.61 16.35 6.68
C ASN A 46 18.15 15.91 6.61
N SER A 47 17.78 15.17 5.57
CA SER A 47 16.45 14.61 5.35
C SER A 47 16.51 13.14 4.98
N ILE A 48 15.44 12.42 5.23
CA ILE A 48 15.28 11.01 4.89
C ILE A 48 13.91 10.79 4.22
N GLY A 49 13.90 9.97 3.18
CA GLY A 49 12.68 9.55 2.51
C GLY A 49 12.02 8.35 3.18
N GLY A 50 10.87 7.98 2.66
CA GLY A 50 10.11 6.83 3.15
C GLY A 50 9.11 6.32 2.14
N VAL A 51 8.44 5.23 2.51
CA VAL A 51 7.32 4.65 1.78
C VAL A 51 6.09 4.73 2.67
N VAL A 52 4.97 5.10 2.08
CA VAL A 52 3.66 5.07 2.73
C VAL A 52 2.83 4.01 2.03
N GLU A 53 2.31 3.06 2.78
CA GLU A 53 1.36 2.08 2.30
C GLU A 53 -0.07 2.52 2.69
N CYS A 54 -0.98 2.45 1.73
CA CYS A 54 -2.40 2.74 1.96
C CYS A 54 -3.24 1.52 1.60
N VAL A 55 -4.11 1.11 2.50
CA VAL A 55 -5.05 0.00 2.29
C VAL A 55 -6.47 0.53 2.26
N ALA A 56 -7.12 0.45 1.10
CA ALA A 56 -8.53 0.75 0.95
C ALA A 56 -9.36 -0.55 1.06
N ARG A 57 -10.37 -0.56 1.92
CA ARG A 57 -11.25 -1.71 2.13
C ARG A 57 -12.67 -1.40 1.68
N ASN A 58 -13.39 -2.45 1.30
CA ASN A 58 -14.79 -2.34 0.85
C ASN A 58 -14.97 -1.40 -0.36
N VAL A 59 -13.95 -1.37 -1.22
CA VAL A 59 -14.00 -0.59 -2.46
C VAL A 59 -15.08 -1.20 -3.38
N PRO A 60 -16.00 -0.38 -3.91
CA PRO A 60 -16.99 -0.87 -4.87
C PRO A 60 -16.31 -1.29 -6.18
N LYS A 61 -16.94 -2.24 -6.87
CA LYS A 61 -16.45 -2.70 -8.18
C LYS A 61 -16.72 -1.66 -9.27
N GLY A 62 -15.84 -1.64 -10.28
CA GLY A 62 -16.07 -0.86 -11.50
C GLY A 62 -15.84 0.63 -11.36
N LEU A 63 -14.89 1.05 -10.52
CA LEU A 63 -14.51 2.46 -10.37
C LEU A 63 -13.64 2.98 -11.51
N GLY A 64 -12.85 2.11 -12.13
CA GLY A 64 -11.98 2.50 -13.23
C GLY A 64 -12.67 2.38 -14.57
N GLU A 65 -12.20 3.17 -15.55
CA GLU A 65 -12.65 3.14 -16.94
C GLU A 65 -11.45 3.04 -17.91
N PRO A 66 -11.60 2.33 -19.04
CA PRO A 66 -10.56 2.36 -20.06
C PRO A 66 -10.55 3.73 -20.75
N VAL A 67 -9.48 4.22 -21.33
CA VAL A 67 -8.14 3.64 -21.38
C VAL A 67 -7.22 4.35 -20.40
N PHE A 68 -7.50 5.63 -20.11
CA PHE A 68 -6.66 6.53 -19.31
C PHE A 68 -7.15 6.70 -17.88
N ASP A 69 -8.40 6.32 -17.61
CA ASP A 69 -9.07 6.49 -16.31
C ASP A 69 -9.21 5.16 -15.57
N LYS A 70 -8.28 4.23 -15.80
CA LYS A 70 -8.14 3.03 -14.98
C LYS A 70 -7.92 3.44 -13.52
N LEU A 71 -8.46 2.71 -12.57
CA LEU A 71 -8.39 3.06 -11.16
C LEU A 71 -6.95 3.29 -10.68
N GLU A 72 -6.02 2.42 -11.08
CA GLU A 72 -4.60 2.59 -10.77
C GLU A 72 -3.99 3.87 -11.37
N ALA A 73 -4.42 4.26 -12.59
CA ALA A 73 -3.95 5.47 -13.25
C ALA A 73 -4.43 6.73 -12.50
N ASP A 74 -5.69 6.76 -12.09
CA ASP A 74 -6.26 7.88 -11.32
C ASP A 74 -5.64 7.99 -9.93
N ILE A 75 -5.42 6.86 -9.25
CA ILE A 75 -4.72 6.85 -7.96
C ILE A 75 -3.29 7.35 -8.15
N ALA A 76 -2.57 6.85 -9.16
CA ALA A 76 -1.20 7.30 -9.46
C ALA A 76 -1.13 8.80 -9.73
N LYS A 77 -2.06 9.32 -10.54
CA LYS A 77 -2.18 10.76 -10.82
C LYS A 77 -2.40 11.57 -9.53
N GLY A 78 -3.30 11.11 -8.66
CA GLY A 78 -3.54 11.73 -7.36
C GLY A 78 -2.29 11.71 -6.47
N VAL A 79 -1.68 10.54 -6.27
CA VAL A 79 -0.48 10.36 -5.44
C VAL A 79 0.70 11.16 -5.98
N MET A 80 0.94 11.12 -7.29
CA MET A 80 2.08 11.83 -7.90
C MET A 80 1.86 13.35 -7.96
N SER A 81 0.67 13.86 -7.68
CA SER A 81 0.41 15.30 -7.50
C SER A 81 0.81 15.81 -6.12
N LEU A 82 1.03 14.94 -5.16
CA LEU A 82 1.49 15.33 -3.82
C LEU A 82 2.96 15.76 -3.85
N PRO A 83 3.34 16.81 -3.09
CA PRO A 83 4.73 17.25 -3.01
C PRO A 83 5.66 16.12 -2.55
N ALA A 84 6.84 16.04 -3.15
CA ALA A 84 7.90 15.07 -2.87
C ALA A 84 7.59 13.61 -3.20
N SER A 85 6.42 13.27 -3.74
CA SER A 85 6.16 11.93 -4.29
C SER A 85 7.07 11.65 -5.49
N LYS A 86 7.71 10.47 -5.51
CA LYS A 86 8.69 10.06 -6.55
C LYS A 86 8.40 8.69 -7.14
N GLY A 87 7.47 7.95 -6.57
CA GLY A 87 7.07 6.63 -7.06
C GLY A 87 5.69 6.26 -6.54
N PHE A 88 5.07 5.35 -7.27
CA PHE A 88 3.79 4.75 -6.93
C PHE A 88 3.83 3.30 -7.39
N GLU A 89 3.33 2.41 -6.56
CA GLU A 89 3.13 1.00 -6.89
C GLU A 89 1.75 0.58 -6.41
N ILE A 90 1.20 -0.46 -7.04
CA ILE A 90 -0.05 -1.08 -6.62
C ILE A 90 0.15 -2.59 -6.47
N GLY A 91 -0.47 -3.18 -5.44
CA GLY A 91 -0.28 -4.59 -5.13
C GLY A 91 1.17 -4.92 -4.84
N SER A 92 1.68 -5.97 -5.49
CA SER A 92 3.09 -6.39 -5.35
C SER A 92 4.09 -5.45 -6.04
N GLY A 93 3.63 -4.48 -6.82
CA GLY A 93 4.48 -3.51 -7.49
C GLY A 93 5.63 -4.14 -8.27
N PHE A 94 6.82 -3.54 -8.16
CA PHE A 94 8.04 -4.09 -8.79
C PHE A 94 8.43 -5.47 -8.25
N GLY A 95 8.05 -5.80 -7.01
CA GLY A 95 8.29 -7.14 -6.45
C GLY A 95 7.61 -8.26 -7.26
N GLY A 96 6.51 -7.96 -7.92
CA GLY A 96 5.81 -8.89 -8.81
C GLY A 96 6.66 -9.35 -10.01
N THR A 97 7.67 -8.58 -10.42
CA THR A 97 8.57 -8.95 -11.52
C THR A 97 9.45 -10.15 -11.19
N LEU A 98 9.58 -10.50 -9.92
CA LEU A 98 10.34 -11.67 -9.45
C LEU A 98 9.50 -12.95 -9.43
N LEU A 99 8.20 -12.85 -9.70
CA LEU A 99 7.25 -13.96 -9.67
C LEU A 99 6.87 -14.41 -11.08
N THR A 100 6.63 -15.69 -11.23
CA THR A 100 5.97 -16.21 -12.44
C THR A 100 4.47 -15.88 -12.42
N GLY A 101 3.79 -15.98 -13.57
CA GLY A 101 2.35 -15.73 -13.65
C GLY A 101 1.52 -16.61 -12.69
N PHE A 102 1.91 -17.87 -12.51
CA PHE A 102 1.25 -18.77 -11.56
C PHE A 102 1.46 -18.34 -10.10
N GLU A 103 2.66 -17.90 -9.75
CA GLU A 103 2.96 -17.43 -8.39
C GLU A 103 2.30 -16.09 -8.10
N HIS A 104 2.15 -15.23 -9.11
CA HIS A 104 1.55 -13.91 -8.98
C HIS A 104 0.01 -13.94 -8.99
N ASN A 105 -0.61 -14.99 -9.51
CA ASN A 105 -2.06 -15.06 -9.66
C ASN A 105 -2.79 -14.97 -8.31
N ASP A 106 -3.86 -14.17 -8.29
CA ASP A 106 -4.79 -14.08 -7.18
C ASP A 106 -6.00 -14.98 -7.48
N GLU A 107 -5.99 -16.20 -6.95
CA GLU A 107 -7.07 -17.17 -7.15
C GLU A 107 -8.39 -16.66 -6.54
N PHE A 108 -9.47 -16.74 -7.32
CA PHE A 108 -10.79 -16.37 -6.86
C PHE A 108 -11.47 -17.52 -6.08
N TYR A 109 -12.21 -17.17 -5.04
CA TYR A 109 -13.09 -18.06 -4.33
C TYR A 109 -14.39 -17.36 -3.91
N ILE A 110 -15.39 -18.13 -3.51
CA ILE A 110 -16.65 -17.60 -2.96
C ILE A 110 -16.59 -17.77 -1.44
N ASP A 111 -16.76 -16.68 -0.71
CA ASP A 111 -16.80 -16.70 0.75
C ASP A 111 -18.15 -17.24 1.27
N GLU A 112 -18.25 -17.45 2.58
CA GLU A 112 -19.44 -17.99 3.26
C GLU A 112 -20.71 -17.13 3.04
N ASN A 113 -20.53 -15.86 2.68
CA ASN A 113 -21.62 -14.91 2.41
C ASN A 113 -21.98 -14.83 0.90
N GLY A 114 -21.36 -15.66 0.06
CA GLY A 114 -21.57 -15.66 -1.39
C GLY A 114 -20.81 -14.55 -2.14
N ASN A 115 -19.85 -13.87 -1.51
CA ASN A 115 -19.06 -12.84 -2.18
C ASN A 115 -17.84 -13.44 -2.85
N THR A 116 -17.49 -12.94 -4.02
CA THR A 116 -16.23 -13.25 -4.69
C THR A 116 -15.07 -12.56 -3.97
N ARG A 117 -14.07 -13.34 -3.60
CA ARG A 117 -12.84 -12.94 -2.93
C ARG A 117 -11.63 -13.50 -3.64
N THR A 118 -10.44 -13.04 -3.28
CA THR A 118 -9.17 -13.61 -3.73
C THR A 118 -8.39 -14.18 -2.54
N VAL A 119 -7.65 -15.25 -2.78
CA VAL A 119 -6.80 -15.90 -1.76
C VAL A 119 -5.63 -15.01 -1.38
N THR A 120 -5.08 -14.31 -2.36
CA THR A 120 -3.98 -13.34 -2.20
C THR A 120 -4.41 -12.00 -2.77
N ASN A 121 -3.59 -10.96 -2.60
CA ASN A 121 -3.85 -9.62 -3.10
C ASN A 121 -2.62 -9.04 -3.81
N ARG A 122 -1.99 -9.84 -4.66
CA ARG A 122 -0.77 -9.44 -5.38
C ARG A 122 -1.04 -8.39 -6.45
N SER A 123 -2.20 -8.41 -7.05
CA SER A 123 -2.66 -7.37 -8.00
C SER A 123 -3.13 -6.08 -7.32
N GLY A 124 -3.18 -6.05 -5.98
CA GLY A 124 -3.67 -4.89 -5.23
C GLY A 124 -5.15 -4.58 -5.45
N GLY A 125 -5.95 -5.58 -5.84
CA GLY A 125 -7.38 -5.41 -6.13
C GLY A 125 -7.69 -4.89 -7.54
N ILE A 126 -6.69 -4.57 -8.35
CA ILE A 126 -6.89 -4.17 -9.74
C ILE A 126 -6.99 -5.44 -10.61
N GLN A 127 -8.23 -5.88 -10.80
CA GLN A 127 -8.54 -7.07 -11.57
C GLN A 127 -8.94 -6.71 -13.00
N GLY A 128 -8.57 -7.56 -13.98
CA GLY A 128 -8.82 -7.30 -15.39
C GLY A 128 -8.10 -6.06 -15.93
N GLY A 129 -7.19 -5.45 -15.17
CA GLY A 129 -6.41 -4.29 -15.57
C GLY A 129 -7.21 -2.98 -15.66
N ILE A 130 -8.35 -2.86 -14.98
CA ILE A 130 -9.18 -1.65 -14.97
C ILE A 130 -9.54 -1.25 -13.55
N SER A 131 -10.11 -2.15 -12.76
CA SER A 131 -10.40 -1.94 -11.33
C SER A 131 -10.81 -3.22 -10.61
#